data_a801638b33675875e49c17ad6f4baf88
#
_entry.id   a801638b33675875e49c17ad6f4baf88
#
_cell.length_a   1.000
_cell.length_b   1.000
_cell.length_c   1.000
_cell.angle_alpha   90.00
_cell.angle_beta   90.00
_cell.angle_gamma   90.00
#
_symmetry.space_group_name_H-M   'P 1'
#
loop_
_entity.id
_entity.type
_entity.pdbx_description
1 polymer ?
#
loop_
_entity_poly.entity_id
_entity_poly.type
_entity_poly.pdbx_seq_one_letter_code
_entity_poly.pdbx_strand_id
1 'polypeptide(L)'
;MRCYGLLVLLISYSLTLQAQNEKVVHDNSQFWWSINTTARMADRWGVIGDFHIRRADFVSSSNFYFARIGAAYWATDKLTLVGGYAHLWLNRDLENNVTAYQDENRVYQQAQWRTKEGRVTFVSRVRNEQRWHEVLNPDGSVNRIRFSNRVRFLFSVNIPVFASPYLPTISIADEMLIHFGKEIVYNSFDQNRIFLGVKQKLTGNLSFDLGYMMVYQQRFSGYEYDMNHTLRFFFYYSPDFRKNKGGVHYSIPGDE
;
A
#
# COMPACT_ATOMS: atom_id res chain seq x y z
N MET A 1 -10.66 -26.89 52.67
CA MET A 1 -11.77 -26.92 51.72
C MET A 1 -12.03 -25.56 50.97
N ARG A 2 -11.05 -24.66 50.82
CA ARG A 2 -11.25 -23.34 50.15
C ARG A 2 -10.63 -23.20 48.75
N CYS A 3 -9.82 -24.14 48.29
CA CYS A 3 -9.14 -24.05 46.98
C CYS A 3 -9.93 -24.63 45.80
N TYR A 4 -10.91 -25.49 46.05
CA TYR A 4 -11.69 -26.13 44.96
C TYR A 4 -12.74 -25.19 44.33
N GLY A 5 -13.25 -24.21 45.08
CA GLY A 5 -14.21 -23.22 44.56
C GLY A 5 -13.62 -22.25 43.54
N LEU A 6 -12.33 -21.90 43.67
CA LEU A 6 -11.64 -21.01 42.74
C LEU A 6 -11.32 -21.71 41.40
N LEU A 7 -11.03 -23.00 41.44
CA LEU A 7 -10.72 -23.79 40.24
C LEU A 7 -11.98 -23.99 39.36
N VAL A 8 -13.15 -24.18 40.00
CA VAL A 8 -14.42 -24.34 39.29
C VAL A 8 -14.88 -23.02 38.67
N LEU A 9 -14.60 -21.86 39.30
CA LEU A 9 -14.89 -20.53 38.74
C LEU A 9 -13.98 -20.22 37.56
N LEU A 10 -12.72 -20.61 37.55
CA LEU A 10 -11.80 -20.45 36.43
C LEU A 10 -12.19 -21.31 35.22
N ILE A 11 -12.69 -22.52 35.45
CA ILE A 11 -13.15 -23.46 34.42
C ILE A 11 -14.48 -22.95 33.79
N SER A 12 -15.38 -22.37 34.59
CA SER A 12 -16.63 -21.84 34.07
C SER A 12 -16.45 -20.56 33.26
N TYR A 13 -15.40 -19.75 33.49
CA TYR A 13 -15.06 -18.59 32.69
C TYR A 13 -14.45 -18.95 31.31
N SER A 14 -13.84 -20.13 31.18
CA SER A 14 -13.27 -20.60 29.92
C SER A 14 -14.31 -21.21 28.96
N LEU A 15 -15.55 -21.40 29.37
CA LEU A 15 -16.62 -21.99 28.55
C LEU A 15 -17.51 -20.97 27.83
N THR A 16 -17.28 -19.67 28.03
CA THR A 16 -17.90 -18.61 27.23
C THR A 16 -17.02 -18.21 26.05
N LEU A 17 -16.34 -19.14 25.39
CA LEU A 17 -15.81 -18.93 24.05
C LEU A 17 -17.02 -18.80 23.13
N GLN A 18 -17.44 -17.53 22.90
CA GLN A 18 -18.36 -17.21 21.81
C GLN A 18 -17.82 -17.88 20.56
N ALA A 19 -18.68 -18.61 19.85
CA ALA A 19 -18.35 -19.17 18.56
C ALA A 19 -17.84 -18.03 17.67
N GLN A 20 -16.52 -17.92 17.49
CA GLN A 20 -15.94 -17.05 16.48
C GLN A 20 -16.41 -17.61 15.14
N ASN A 21 -16.96 -16.75 14.28
CA ASN A 21 -17.27 -17.15 12.93
C ASN A 21 -16.05 -17.80 12.30
N GLU A 22 -16.25 -18.92 11.62
CA GLU A 22 -15.17 -19.61 10.92
C GLU A 22 -14.52 -18.65 9.91
N LYS A 23 -13.19 -18.64 9.87
CA LYS A 23 -12.44 -17.81 8.96
C LYS A 23 -12.66 -18.28 7.53
N VAL A 24 -13.17 -17.39 6.69
CA VAL A 24 -13.39 -17.63 5.25
C VAL A 24 -12.34 -16.87 4.45
N VAL A 25 -11.69 -17.53 3.50
CA VAL A 25 -10.71 -16.91 2.59
C VAL A 25 -11.20 -17.06 1.16
N HIS A 26 -11.26 -15.94 0.42
CA HIS A 26 -11.63 -15.88 -0.98
C HIS A 26 -10.38 -15.64 -1.82
N ASP A 27 -10.08 -16.54 -2.74
CA ASP A 27 -8.94 -16.42 -3.66
C ASP A 27 -9.33 -15.61 -4.89
N ASN A 28 -8.55 -14.59 -5.22
CA ASN A 28 -8.78 -13.71 -6.37
C ASN A 28 -7.49 -13.50 -7.14
N SER A 29 -7.59 -13.19 -8.43
CA SER A 29 -6.47 -12.79 -9.27
C SER A 29 -6.57 -11.33 -9.67
N GLN A 30 -5.43 -10.61 -9.66
CA GLN A 30 -5.38 -9.18 -9.96
C GLN A 30 -4.18 -8.83 -10.84
N PHE A 31 -4.30 -7.72 -11.55
CA PHE A 31 -3.20 -7.07 -12.26
C PHE A 31 -3.11 -5.61 -11.82
N TRP A 32 -1.92 -5.18 -11.38
CA TRP A 32 -1.65 -3.81 -10.97
C TRP A 32 -0.60 -3.18 -11.87
N TRP A 33 -0.95 -2.08 -12.48
CA TRP A 33 -0.04 -1.26 -13.27
C TRP A 33 0.04 0.14 -12.68
N SER A 34 1.23 0.75 -12.71
CA SER A 34 1.38 2.16 -12.32
C SER A 34 2.55 2.85 -13.00
N ILE A 35 2.45 4.18 -13.04
CA ILE A 35 3.58 5.07 -13.24
C ILE A 35 3.74 5.92 -11.98
N ASN A 36 4.95 5.89 -11.40
CA ASN A 36 5.30 6.60 -10.19
C ASN A 36 6.38 7.62 -10.55
N THR A 37 6.13 8.89 -10.33
CA THR A 37 7.04 9.98 -10.68
C THR A 37 7.56 10.65 -9.44
N THR A 38 8.88 10.85 -9.36
CA THR A 38 9.52 11.68 -8.34
C THR A 38 10.42 12.69 -9.03
N ALA A 39 9.88 13.90 -9.23
CA ALA A 39 10.57 15.00 -9.88
C ALA A 39 11.36 15.81 -8.86
N ARG A 40 12.67 15.90 -9.03
CA ARG A 40 13.52 16.72 -8.18
C ARG A 40 13.58 18.14 -8.71
N MET A 41 13.10 19.11 -7.91
CA MET A 41 12.98 20.52 -8.31
C MET A 41 14.09 21.39 -7.73
N ALA A 42 14.55 21.06 -6.51
CA ALA A 42 15.63 21.75 -5.79
C ALA A 42 16.46 20.71 -4.99
N ASP A 43 17.49 21.17 -4.30
CA ASP A 43 18.39 20.26 -3.55
C ASP A 43 17.68 19.43 -2.49
N ARG A 44 16.67 20.00 -1.83
CA ARG A 44 15.91 19.31 -0.79
C ARG A 44 14.42 19.17 -1.09
N TRP A 45 13.95 19.67 -2.24
CA TRP A 45 12.53 19.68 -2.56
C TRP A 45 12.22 19.05 -3.91
N GLY A 46 11.13 18.35 -3.96
CA GLY A 46 10.59 17.75 -5.18
C GLY A 46 9.09 17.54 -5.11
N VAL A 47 8.56 17.05 -6.22
CA VAL A 47 7.15 16.71 -6.37
C VAL A 47 7.06 15.22 -6.70
N ILE A 48 6.11 14.53 -6.07
CA ILE A 48 5.75 13.17 -6.47
C ILE A 48 4.38 13.19 -7.13
N GLY A 49 4.20 12.30 -8.11
CA GLY A 49 2.92 12.11 -8.79
C GLY A 49 2.81 10.68 -9.26
N ASP A 50 1.74 10.00 -8.89
CA ASP A 50 1.53 8.60 -9.25
C ASP A 50 0.14 8.43 -9.87
N PHE A 51 0.07 7.52 -10.83
CA PHE A 51 -1.19 7.04 -11.38
C PHE A 51 -1.16 5.52 -11.44
N HIS A 52 -2.22 4.87 -10.95
CA HIS A 52 -2.35 3.43 -10.89
C HIS A 52 -3.63 2.97 -11.56
N ILE A 53 -3.53 1.84 -12.25
CA ILE A 53 -4.66 1.08 -12.78
C ILE A 53 -4.62 -0.29 -12.10
N ARG A 54 -5.71 -0.66 -11.48
CA ARG A 54 -5.86 -1.99 -10.87
C ARG A 54 -7.05 -2.71 -11.50
N ARG A 55 -6.77 -3.94 -11.93
CA ARG A 55 -7.75 -4.82 -12.56
C ARG A 55 -8.01 -6.01 -11.65
N ALA A 56 -9.24 -6.49 -11.66
CA ALA A 56 -9.64 -7.74 -11.03
C ALA A 56 -9.81 -8.83 -12.11
N ASP A 57 -9.97 -10.07 -11.68
CA ASP A 57 -10.07 -11.25 -12.56
C ASP A 57 -8.94 -11.26 -13.59
N PHE A 58 -7.72 -11.08 -13.07
CA PHE A 58 -6.50 -10.76 -13.79
C PHE A 58 -6.61 -9.39 -14.48
N VAL A 59 -7.18 -9.29 -15.68
CA VAL A 59 -7.36 -8.03 -16.42
C VAL A 59 -8.79 -7.81 -16.90
N SER A 60 -9.71 -8.73 -16.62
CA SER A 60 -11.04 -8.77 -17.22
C SER A 60 -11.94 -7.66 -16.71
N SER A 61 -11.89 -7.36 -15.40
CA SER A 61 -12.77 -6.38 -14.78
C SER A 61 -12.02 -5.19 -14.19
N SER A 62 -12.68 -4.04 -14.10
CA SER A 62 -12.13 -2.86 -13.45
C SER A 62 -12.23 -3.03 -11.94
N ASN A 63 -11.13 -2.80 -11.21
CA ASN A 63 -11.15 -2.74 -9.75
C ASN A 63 -11.17 -1.28 -9.29
N PHE A 64 -10.08 -0.54 -9.53
CA PHE A 64 -10.05 0.89 -9.27
C PHE A 64 -8.92 1.61 -9.99
N TYR A 65 -9.09 2.92 -10.11
CA TYR A 65 -8.06 3.86 -10.50
C TYR A 65 -7.62 4.67 -9.29
N PHE A 66 -6.38 5.12 -9.31
CA PHE A 66 -5.80 5.87 -8.20
C PHE A 66 -4.84 6.93 -8.75
N ALA A 67 -4.99 8.16 -8.31
CA ALA A 67 -4.07 9.25 -8.59
C ALA A 67 -3.57 9.86 -7.28
N ARG A 68 -2.28 10.23 -7.24
CA ARG A 68 -1.66 10.84 -6.08
C ARG A 68 -0.70 11.95 -6.49
N ILE A 69 -0.69 13.03 -5.71
CA ILE A 69 0.28 14.11 -5.82
C ILE A 69 0.79 14.50 -4.42
N GLY A 70 2.03 14.94 -4.32
CA GLY A 70 2.59 15.38 -3.06
C GLY A 70 3.92 16.09 -3.20
N ALA A 71 4.33 16.75 -2.12
CA ALA A 71 5.65 17.35 -1.99
C ALA A 71 6.59 16.39 -1.24
N ALA A 72 7.81 16.26 -1.74
CA ALA A 72 8.88 15.49 -1.12
C ALA A 72 9.96 16.43 -0.59
N TYR A 73 10.42 16.16 0.63
CA TYR A 73 11.51 16.87 1.28
C TYR A 73 12.61 15.88 1.70
N TRP A 74 13.78 16.02 1.14
CA TRP A 74 14.97 15.25 1.53
C TRP A 74 15.60 15.85 2.76
N ALA A 75 15.22 15.36 3.95
CA ALA A 75 15.74 15.83 5.22
C ALA A 75 17.22 15.48 5.38
N THR A 76 17.62 14.26 4.96
CA THR A 76 19.00 13.79 4.89
C THR A 76 19.19 12.93 3.63
N ASP A 77 20.41 12.42 3.40
CA ASP A 77 20.71 11.48 2.31
C ASP A 77 19.93 10.15 2.44
N LYS A 78 19.46 9.84 3.64
CA LYS A 78 18.76 8.58 3.95
C LYS A 78 17.29 8.77 4.24
N LEU A 79 16.85 9.98 4.67
CA LEU A 79 15.50 10.25 5.12
C LEU A 79 14.79 11.21 4.18
N THR A 80 13.66 10.76 3.64
CA THR A 80 12.74 11.57 2.85
C THR A 80 11.40 11.66 3.56
N LEU A 81 10.88 12.86 3.67
CA LEU A 81 9.53 13.16 4.16
C LEU A 81 8.64 13.51 2.97
N VAL A 82 7.41 13.04 3.00
CA VAL A 82 6.42 13.33 1.94
C VAL A 82 5.09 13.69 2.58
N GLY A 83 4.43 14.71 2.05
CA GLY A 83 3.05 15.04 2.37
C GLY A 83 2.26 15.26 1.08
N GLY A 84 1.02 14.78 1.03
CA GLY A 84 0.26 14.90 -0.20
C GLY A 84 -1.18 14.46 -0.08
N TYR A 85 -1.81 14.44 -1.26
CA TYR A 85 -3.20 14.08 -1.46
C TYR A 85 -3.31 12.96 -2.49
N ALA A 86 -4.32 12.11 -2.31
CA ALA A 86 -4.64 11.05 -3.25
C ALA A 86 -6.16 10.94 -3.43
N HIS A 87 -6.55 10.54 -4.64
CA HIS A 87 -7.94 10.25 -4.99
C HIS A 87 -8.04 8.87 -5.62
N LEU A 88 -9.07 8.12 -5.23
CA LEU A 88 -9.38 6.80 -5.76
C LEU A 88 -10.79 6.79 -6.32
N TRP A 89 -10.93 6.15 -7.48
CA TRP A 89 -12.19 5.79 -8.12
C TRP A 89 -12.35 4.28 -8.05
N LEU A 90 -13.09 3.80 -7.04
CA LEU A 90 -13.31 2.36 -6.83
C LEU A 90 -14.53 1.92 -7.61
N ASN A 91 -14.35 0.95 -8.50
CA ASN A 91 -15.46 0.34 -9.21
C ASN A 91 -16.27 -0.55 -8.25
N ARG A 92 -17.58 -0.39 -8.24
CA ARG A 92 -18.52 -1.15 -7.41
C ARG A 92 -19.64 -1.69 -8.25
N ASP A 93 -19.79 -2.99 -8.25
CA ASP A 93 -20.99 -3.64 -8.74
C ASP A 93 -22.00 -3.67 -7.59
N LEU A 94 -23.10 -2.99 -7.78
CA LEU A 94 -24.19 -2.84 -6.82
C LEU A 94 -25.31 -3.80 -7.18
N GLU A 95 -26.37 -3.79 -6.37
CA GLU A 95 -27.58 -4.58 -6.67
C GLU A 95 -28.20 -4.16 -8.01
N ASN A 96 -28.96 -5.08 -8.62
CA ASN A 96 -29.66 -4.86 -9.90
C ASN A 96 -28.76 -4.49 -11.10
N ASN A 97 -27.52 -5.01 -11.14
CA ASN A 97 -26.54 -4.74 -12.20
C ASN A 97 -26.18 -3.25 -12.36
N VAL A 98 -26.31 -2.46 -11.32
CA VAL A 98 -25.85 -1.07 -11.29
C VAL A 98 -24.36 -1.07 -11.01
N THR A 99 -23.58 -0.48 -11.91
CA THR A 99 -22.15 -0.22 -11.68
C THR A 99 -21.93 1.26 -11.36
N ALA A 100 -21.26 1.57 -10.27
CA ALA A 100 -20.96 2.94 -9.88
C ALA A 100 -19.50 3.07 -9.44
N TYR A 101 -18.96 4.28 -9.54
CA TYR A 101 -17.69 4.63 -8.91
C TYR A 101 -17.96 5.15 -7.50
N GLN A 102 -17.21 4.59 -6.56
CA GLN A 102 -17.16 5.02 -5.18
C GLN A 102 -15.87 5.79 -4.97
N ASP A 103 -15.97 7.05 -4.59
CA ASP A 103 -14.81 7.92 -4.42
C ASP A 103 -14.20 7.79 -3.02
N GLU A 104 -12.89 7.87 -2.98
CA GLU A 104 -12.15 7.97 -1.73
C GLU A 104 -11.07 9.05 -1.83
N ASN A 105 -11.14 10.02 -0.94
CA ASN A 105 -10.15 11.08 -0.79
C ASN A 105 -9.19 10.74 0.35
N ARG A 106 -7.90 11.00 0.15
CA ARG A 106 -6.85 10.77 1.16
C ARG A 106 -5.93 11.95 1.28
N VAL A 107 -5.62 12.32 2.51
CA VAL A 107 -4.44 13.10 2.85
C VAL A 107 -3.43 12.15 3.49
N TYR A 108 -2.15 12.28 3.17
CA TYR A 108 -1.15 11.37 3.72
C TYR A 108 0.15 12.09 4.08
N GLN A 109 0.84 11.53 5.07
CA GLN A 109 2.19 11.87 5.48
C GLN A 109 3.03 10.60 5.47
N GLN A 110 4.28 10.73 5.02
CA GLN A 110 5.19 9.61 4.89
C GLN A 110 6.60 9.99 5.34
N ALA A 111 7.25 9.05 6.01
CA ALA A 111 8.68 9.07 6.25
C ALA A 111 9.28 7.80 5.65
N GLN A 112 10.32 7.97 4.82
CA GLN A 112 11.00 6.86 4.14
C GLN A 112 12.49 6.95 4.39
N TRP A 113 13.04 5.85 4.87
CA TRP A 113 14.48 5.65 5.07
C TRP A 113 15.02 4.72 3.99
N ARG A 114 16.14 5.11 3.41
CA ARG A 114 16.91 4.28 2.49
C ARG A 114 18.32 4.12 3.01
N THR A 115 18.77 2.88 3.16
CA THR A 115 20.14 2.56 3.54
C THR A 115 20.73 1.59 2.51
N LYS A 116 22.05 1.62 2.38
CA LYS A 116 22.79 0.74 1.49
C LYS A 116 23.91 0.06 2.25
N GLU A 117 23.96 -1.25 2.18
CA GLU A 117 25.02 -2.07 2.76
C GLU A 117 25.68 -2.88 1.64
N GLY A 118 26.92 -2.55 1.33
CA GLY A 118 27.60 -3.07 0.15
C GLY A 118 26.81 -2.74 -1.13
N ARG A 119 26.28 -3.75 -1.78
CA ARG A 119 25.45 -3.62 -3.00
C ARG A 119 23.94 -3.66 -2.72
N VAL A 120 23.55 -4.14 -1.55
CA VAL A 120 22.14 -4.31 -1.16
C VAL A 120 21.55 -2.98 -0.69
N THR A 121 20.35 -2.66 -1.15
CA THR A 121 19.60 -1.48 -0.72
C THR A 121 18.40 -1.91 0.12
N PHE A 122 18.25 -1.28 1.28
CA PHE A 122 17.11 -1.45 2.19
C PHE A 122 16.25 -0.18 2.15
N VAL A 123 14.94 -0.37 2.11
CA VAL A 123 13.97 0.73 2.20
C VAL A 123 12.98 0.41 3.32
N SER A 124 12.83 1.32 4.26
CA SER A 124 11.80 1.27 5.29
C SER A 124 10.91 2.51 5.16
N ARG A 125 9.59 2.34 5.26
CA ARG A 125 8.63 3.44 5.11
C ARG A 125 7.52 3.31 6.14
N VAL A 126 7.19 4.44 6.76
CA VAL A 126 5.96 4.61 7.52
C VAL A 126 5.11 5.66 6.81
N ARG A 127 3.84 5.34 6.57
CA ARG A 127 2.87 6.26 5.98
C ARG A 127 1.61 6.27 6.82
N ASN A 128 1.14 7.46 7.15
CA ASN A 128 -0.18 7.68 7.74
C ASN A 128 -1.12 8.26 6.67
N GLU A 129 -2.35 7.77 6.60
CA GLU A 129 -3.38 8.19 5.64
C GLU A 129 -4.67 8.51 6.39
N GLN A 130 -5.19 9.73 6.22
CA GLN A 130 -6.55 10.12 6.58
C GLN A 130 -7.42 9.87 5.36
N ARG A 131 -8.48 9.07 5.51
CA ARG A 131 -9.29 8.56 4.42
C ARG A 131 -10.75 8.97 4.59
N TRP A 132 -11.29 9.67 3.61
CA TRP A 132 -12.72 9.99 3.46
C TRP A 132 -13.27 9.15 2.33
N HIS A 133 -14.08 8.20 2.68
CA HIS A 133 -14.55 7.14 1.81
C HIS A 133 -16.07 7.22 1.69
N GLU A 134 -16.59 7.34 0.48
CA GLU A 134 -18.01 7.30 0.22
C GLU A 134 -18.59 5.93 0.57
N VAL A 135 -19.81 5.94 1.06
CA VAL A 135 -20.65 4.75 1.21
C VAL A 135 -21.83 4.95 0.26
N LEU A 136 -21.99 4.05 -0.70
CA LEU A 136 -23.05 4.16 -1.71
C LEU A 136 -24.34 3.46 -1.23
N ASN A 137 -25.49 3.99 -1.67
CA ASN A 137 -26.77 3.33 -1.67
C ASN A 137 -26.82 2.28 -2.80
N PRO A 138 -27.81 1.36 -2.79
CA PRO A 138 -28.00 0.39 -3.88
C PRO A 138 -28.23 1.01 -5.27
N ASP A 139 -28.71 2.24 -5.34
CA ASP A 139 -28.93 2.99 -6.59
C ASP A 139 -27.68 3.73 -7.11
N GLY A 140 -26.53 3.61 -6.39
CA GLY A 140 -25.28 4.27 -6.73
C GLY A 140 -25.15 5.71 -6.21
N SER A 141 -26.17 6.28 -5.57
CA SER A 141 -26.06 7.58 -4.94
C SER A 141 -25.22 7.52 -3.66
N VAL A 142 -24.58 8.64 -3.30
CA VAL A 142 -23.77 8.72 -2.07
C VAL A 142 -24.71 8.79 -0.87
N ASN A 143 -24.61 7.80 0.02
CA ASN A 143 -25.34 7.77 1.30
C ASN A 143 -24.66 8.68 2.34
N ARG A 144 -23.37 8.44 2.57
CA ARG A 144 -22.56 9.16 3.56
C ARG A 144 -21.07 9.03 3.29
N ILE A 145 -20.28 9.84 3.96
CA ILE A 145 -18.82 9.74 3.95
C ILE A 145 -18.38 9.12 5.27
N ARG A 146 -17.58 8.05 5.17
CA ARG A 146 -16.93 7.38 6.30
C ARG A 146 -15.49 7.84 6.41
N PHE A 147 -15.09 8.26 7.60
CA PHE A 147 -13.72 8.61 7.91
C PHE A 147 -12.99 7.46 8.61
N SER A 148 -11.74 7.23 8.20
CA SER A 148 -10.83 6.32 8.89
C SER A 148 -9.38 6.78 8.75
N ASN A 149 -8.53 6.39 9.69
CA ASN A 149 -7.08 6.52 9.58
C ASN A 149 -6.47 5.17 9.23
N ARG A 150 -5.36 5.20 8.51
CA ARG A 150 -4.57 4.01 8.18
C ARG A 150 -3.09 4.28 8.31
N VAL A 151 -2.39 3.41 9.03
CA VAL A 151 -0.93 3.42 9.10
C VAL A 151 -0.40 2.24 8.29
N ARG A 152 0.68 2.49 7.54
CA ARG A 152 1.33 1.52 6.67
C ARG A 152 2.80 1.45 7.03
N PHE A 153 3.31 0.24 7.14
CA PHE A 153 4.71 -0.08 7.39
C PHE A 153 5.23 -0.91 6.24
N LEU A 154 6.19 -0.39 5.49
CA LEU A 154 6.86 -1.10 4.41
C LEU A 154 8.31 -1.39 4.81
N PHE A 155 8.76 -2.58 4.50
CA PHE A 155 10.16 -2.96 4.45
C PHE A 155 10.48 -3.62 3.11
N SER A 156 11.53 -3.18 2.43
CA SER A 156 11.95 -3.71 1.12
C SER A 156 13.45 -3.88 1.05
N VAL A 157 13.86 -4.95 0.38
CA VAL A 157 15.27 -5.28 0.12
C VAL A 157 15.46 -5.43 -1.37
N ASN A 158 16.46 -4.73 -1.92
CA ASN A 158 16.82 -4.80 -3.33
C ASN A 158 18.25 -5.34 -3.45
N ILE A 159 18.39 -6.50 -4.09
CA ILE A 159 19.64 -7.28 -4.18
C ILE A 159 20.10 -7.30 -5.64
N PRO A 160 21.09 -6.46 -6.04
CA PRO A 160 21.67 -6.53 -7.37
C PRO A 160 22.41 -7.84 -7.58
N VAL A 161 21.92 -8.66 -8.52
CA VAL A 161 22.55 -9.93 -8.88
C VAL A 161 23.81 -9.68 -9.71
N PHE A 162 23.77 -8.68 -10.58
CA PHE A 162 24.84 -8.34 -11.50
C PHE A 162 25.58 -7.04 -11.11
N ALA A 163 26.74 -6.79 -11.71
CA ALA A 163 27.51 -5.57 -11.46
C ALA A 163 26.89 -4.33 -12.13
N SER A 164 26.27 -4.51 -13.30
CA SER A 164 25.66 -3.42 -14.07
C SER A 164 24.33 -2.99 -13.45
N PRO A 165 24.06 -1.68 -13.26
CA PRO A 165 22.77 -1.19 -12.76
C PRO A 165 21.63 -1.34 -13.78
N TYR A 166 21.92 -1.66 -15.04
CA TYR A 166 20.94 -1.90 -16.10
C TYR A 166 20.50 -3.36 -16.20
N LEU A 167 21.09 -4.25 -15.39
CA LEU A 167 20.68 -5.63 -15.27
C LEU A 167 19.73 -5.82 -14.09
N PRO A 168 18.93 -6.90 -14.09
CA PRO A 168 17.89 -7.10 -13.08
C PRO A 168 18.44 -7.15 -11.65
N THR A 169 17.70 -6.53 -10.74
CA THR A 169 17.88 -6.56 -9.29
C THR A 169 16.71 -7.32 -8.70
N ILE A 170 16.95 -8.30 -7.82
CA ILE A 170 15.88 -8.97 -7.09
C ILE A 170 15.31 -7.99 -6.07
N SER A 171 13.98 -7.86 -6.05
CA SER A 171 13.25 -6.99 -5.12
C SER A 171 12.28 -7.82 -4.29
N ILE A 172 12.40 -7.71 -2.97
CA ILE A 172 11.52 -8.37 -2.00
C ILE A 172 10.97 -7.26 -1.10
N ALA A 173 9.65 -7.27 -0.86
CA ALA A 173 9.04 -6.30 0.03
C ALA A 173 7.90 -6.92 0.83
N ASP A 174 7.71 -6.40 2.04
CA ASP A 174 6.56 -6.67 2.89
C ASP A 174 5.95 -5.34 3.35
N GLU A 175 4.65 -5.19 3.19
CA GLU A 175 3.92 -4.01 3.64
C GLU A 175 2.71 -4.41 4.46
N MET A 176 2.69 -4.01 5.74
CA MET A 176 1.58 -4.16 6.65
C MET A 176 0.75 -2.87 6.71
N LEU A 177 -0.57 -3.01 6.65
CA LEU A 177 -1.53 -1.92 6.74
C LEU A 177 -2.48 -2.17 7.91
N ILE A 178 -2.57 -1.19 8.80
CA ILE A 178 -3.47 -1.21 9.96
C ILE A 178 -4.36 0.02 9.87
N HIS A 179 -5.66 -0.16 10.02
CA HIS A 179 -6.58 0.97 10.03
C HIS A 179 -7.38 1.06 11.32
N PHE A 180 -7.83 2.25 11.64
CA PHE A 180 -8.59 2.56 12.84
C PHE A 180 -9.51 3.76 12.61
N GLY A 181 -10.58 3.81 13.37
CA GLY A 181 -11.60 4.84 13.28
C GLY A 181 -12.88 4.39 13.97
N LYS A 182 -13.84 5.29 14.11
CA LYS A 182 -15.09 5.01 14.81
C LYS A 182 -15.87 3.82 14.22
N GLU A 183 -15.76 3.61 12.92
CA GLU A 183 -16.46 2.53 12.20
C GLU A 183 -15.58 1.31 11.91
N ILE A 184 -14.33 1.30 12.38
CA ILE A 184 -13.43 0.16 12.28
C ILE A 184 -13.55 -0.63 13.58
N VAL A 185 -14.37 -1.68 13.57
CA VAL A 185 -14.71 -2.46 14.76
C VAL A 185 -14.01 -3.82 14.77
N TYR A 186 -14.12 -4.58 13.66
CA TYR A 186 -13.65 -5.97 13.62
C TYR A 186 -12.43 -6.18 12.72
N ASN A 187 -12.03 -5.20 11.94
CA ASN A 187 -11.01 -5.31 10.91
C ASN A 187 -9.89 -4.28 11.07
N SER A 188 -9.34 -4.12 12.27
CA SER A 188 -8.18 -3.24 12.51
C SER A 188 -6.98 -3.62 11.64
N PHE A 189 -6.77 -4.90 11.38
CA PHE A 189 -5.89 -5.36 10.31
C PHE A 189 -6.57 -5.06 8.97
N ASP A 190 -5.94 -4.24 8.12
CA ASP A 190 -6.47 -3.95 6.78
C ASP A 190 -5.88 -4.92 5.76
N GLN A 191 -4.57 -4.91 5.61
CA GLN A 191 -3.89 -5.74 4.60
C GLN A 191 -2.46 -6.08 5.03
N ASN A 192 -1.96 -7.21 4.51
CA ASN A 192 -0.53 -7.48 4.37
C ASN A 192 -0.22 -7.75 2.89
N ARG A 193 0.89 -7.21 2.39
CA ARG A 193 1.32 -7.32 1.00
C ARG A 193 2.75 -7.81 0.94
N ILE A 194 2.96 -8.98 0.37
CA ILE A 194 4.30 -9.56 0.17
C ILE A 194 4.59 -9.54 -1.33
N PHE A 195 5.67 -8.89 -1.72
CA PHE A 195 6.13 -8.78 -3.11
C PHE A 195 7.45 -9.50 -3.32
N LEU A 196 7.53 -10.23 -4.42
CA LEU A 196 8.76 -10.81 -4.95
C LEU A 196 8.82 -10.55 -6.45
N GLY A 197 9.88 -9.92 -6.91
CA GLY A 197 10.02 -9.59 -8.32
C GLY A 197 11.41 -9.11 -8.69
N VAL A 198 11.49 -8.56 -9.88
CA VAL A 198 12.71 -7.96 -10.43
C VAL A 198 12.50 -6.49 -10.66
N LYS A 199 13.51 -5.71 -10.35
CA LYS A 199 13.60 -4.29 -10.66
C LYS A 199 14.71 -4.06 -11.64
N GLN A 200 14.48 -3.24 -12.67
CA GLN A 200 15.47 -2.96 -13.70
C GLN A 200 15.42 -1.49 -14.13
N LYS A 201 16.61 -0.89 -14.29
CA LYS A 201 16.77 0.40 -14.95
C LYS A 201 16.65 0.25 -16.46
N LEU A 202 15.87 1.11 -17.11
CA LEU A 202 15.78 1.25 -18.56
C LEU A 202 16.66 2.40 -19.06
N THR A 203 16.62 3.53 -18.33
CA THR A 203 17.46 4.70 -18.61
C THR A 203 18.00 5.29 -17.31
N GLY A 204 18.69 6.43 -17.36
CA GLY A 204 19.15 7.16 -16.16
C GLY A 204 18.01 7.54 -15.22
N ASN A 205 16.82 7.80 -15.76
CA ASN A 205 15.67 8.36 -15.02
C ASN A 205 14.45 7.43 -14.99
N LEU A 206 14.47 6.30 -15.71
CA LEU A 206 13.35 5.38 -15.84
C LEU A 206 13.76 3.99 -15.40
N SER A 207 12.98 3.40 -14.51
CA SER A 207 13.09 2.00 -14.11
C SER A 207 11.70 1.38 -14.01
N PHE A 208 11.63 0.06 -13.91
CA PHE A 208 10.39 -0.67 -13.63
C PHE A 208 10.64 -1.77 -12.61
N ASP A 209 9.58 -2.22 -11.96
CA ASP A 209 9.53 -3.51 -11.32
C ASP A 209 8.41 -4.37 -11.91
N LEU A 210 8.67 -5.67 -11.96
CA LEU A 210 7.71 -6.68 -12.38
C LEU A 210 7.84 -7.89 -11.45
N GLY A 211 6.72 -8.37 -10.94
CA GLY A 211 6.74 -9.54 -10.07
C GLY A 211 5.38 -9.93 -9.54
N TYR A 212 5.40 -10.96 -8.72
CA TYR A 212 4.24 -11.45 -8.00
C TYR A 212 4.09 -10.73 -6.67
N MET A 213 2.85 -10.35 -6.35
CA MET A 213 2.49 -9.79 -5.06
C MET A 213 1.28 -10.51 -4.48
N MET A 214 1.42 -11.07 -3.30
CA MET A 214 0.33 -11.57 -2.51
C MET A 214 -0.27 -10.41 -1.69
N VAL A 215 -1.58 -10.17 -1.80
CA VAL A 215 -2.29 -9.18 -0.98
C VAL A 215 -3.34 -9.91 -0.15
N TYR A 216 -3.07 -10.04 1.13
CA TYR A 216 -3.98 -10.63 2.11
C TYR A 216 -4.74 -9.51 2.81
N GLN A 217 -6.06 -9.43 2.61
CA GLN A 217 -6.90 -8.32 3.07
C GLN A 217 -8.06 -8.82 3.91
N GLN A 218 -8.27 -8.22 5.08
CA GLN A 218 -9.43 -8.49 5.93
C GLN A 218 -10.64 -7.66 5.48
N ARG A 219 -11.80 -8.30 5.36
CA ARG A 219 -13.07 -7.62 5.08
C ARG A 219 -13.67 -7.01 6.34
N PHE A 220 -14.66 -6.14 6.17
CA PHE A 220 -15.35 -5.48 7.29
C PHE A 220 -16.05 -6.43 8.25
N SER A 221 -16.43 -7.61 7.81
CA SER A 221 -17.01 -8.67 8.64
C SER A 221 -16.07 -9.16 9.76
N GLY A 222 -14.75 -8.97 9.59
CA GLY A 222 -13.73 -9.38 10.54
C GLY A 222 -13.30 -10.83 10.43
N TYR A 223 -14.12 -11.72 9.86
CA TYR A 223 -13.85 -13.15 9.68
C TYR A 223 -13.63 -13.55 8.21
N GLU A 224 -14.00 -12.71 7.26
CA GLU A 224 -13.75 -12.91 5.84
C GLU A 224 -12.46 -12.21 5.41
N TYR A 225 -11.72 -12.87 4.51
CA TYR A 225 -10.46 -12.38 3.97
C TYR A 225 -10.41 -12.59 2.45
N ASP A 226 -9.74 -11.68 1.77
CA ASP A 226 -9.38 -11.83 0.36
C ASP A 226 -7.89 -12.15 0.27
N MET A 227 -7.54 -13.23 -0.43
CA MET A 227 -6.20 -13.56 -0.88
C MET A 227 -6.10 -13.17 -2.35
N ASN A 228 -5.48 -12.02 -2.63
CA ASN A 228 -5.37 -11.52 -3.98
C ASN A 228 -3.99 -11.86 -4.55
N HIS A 229 -3.95 -12.77 -5.52
CA HIS A 229 -2.77 -13.12 -6.30
C HIS A 229 -2.58 -12.07 -7.39
N THR A 230 -1.58 -11.21 -7.23
CA THR A 230 -1.44 -10.01 -8.04
C THR A 230 -0.17 -10.07 -8.89
N LEU A 231 -0.30 -9.92 -10.21
CA LEU A 231 0.82 -9.55 -11.07
C LEU A 231 0.99 -8.03 -10.98
N ARG A 232 2.16 -7.58 -10.52
CA ARG A 232 2.50 -6.17 -10.38
C ARG A 232 3.49 -5.75 -11.45
N PHE A 233 3.22 -4.63 -12.14
CA PHE A 233 4.09 -4.02 -13.14
C PHE A 233 4.10 -2.50 -12.96
N PHE A 234 5.13 -1.96 -12.33
CA PHE A 234 5.23 -0.55 -11.96
C PHE A 234 6.42 0.11 -12.63
N PHE A 235 6.19 1.30 -13.19
CA PHE A 235 7.22 2.18 -13.71
C PHE A 235 7.56 3.27 -12.70
N TYR A 236 8.83 3.66 -12.68
CA TYR A 236 9.35 4.74 -11.84
C TYR A 236 10.12 5.72 -12.72
N TYR A 237 9.62 6.94 -12.78
CA TYR A 237 10.24 8.04 -13.51
C TYR A 237 10.76 9.08 -12.54
N SER A 238 12.07 9.37 -12.59
CA SER A 238 12.76 10.20 -11.61
C SER A 238 13.56 11.32 -12.28
N PRO A 239 12.88 12.34 -12.89
CA PRO A 239 13.55 13.45 -13.53
C PRO A 239 14.18 14.40 -12.51
N ASP A 240 15.34 14.97 -12.87
CA ASP A 240 16.05 15.98 -12.08
C ASP A 240 16.08 17.31 -12.86
N PHE A 241 15.29 18.28 -12.41
CA PHE A 241 15.13 19.62 -12.99
C PHE A 241 16.01 20.68 -12.34
N ARG A 242 16.93 20.31 -11.45
CA ARG A 242 17.84 21.27 -10.83
C ARG A 242 18.75 21.91 -11.87
N LYS A 243 18.94 23.22 -11.75
CA LYS A 243 19.85 23.99 -12.62
C LYS A 243 21.32 23.60 -12.42
N ASN A 244 21.72 23.37 -11.15
CA ASN A 244 23.07 22.93 -10.78
C ASN A 244 22.97 21.49 -10.20
N LYS A 245 23.48 20.51 -10.92
CA LYS A 245 23.45 19.10 -10.51
C LYS A 245 24.62 18.69 -9.59
N GLY A 246 25.50 19.65 -9.20
CA GLY A 246 26.67 19.46 -8.35
C GLY A 246 26.33 19.55 -6.88
N GLY A 247 25.39 18.79 -6.37
CA GLY A 247 25.01 18.73 -4.97
C GLY A 247 24.94 17.29 -4.45
N VAL A 248 24.73 17.15 -3.14
CA VAL A 248 24.58 15.86 -2.46
C VAL A 248 23.52 15.01 -3.18
N HIS A 249 23.88 13.79 -3.55
CA HIS A 249 22.95 12.83 -4.16
C HIS A 249 22.05 12.22 -3.06
N TYR A 250 20.90 12.80 -2.86
CA TYR A 250 19.87 12.20 -2.00
C TYR A 250 19.16 11.04 -2.71
N SER A 251 18.78 10.01 -1.96
CA SER A 251 18.00 8.91 -2.49
C SER A 251 16.61 9.38 -2.94
N ILE A 252 16.15 8.92 -4.09
CA ILE A 252 14.87 9.31 -4.67
C ILE A 252 13.77 8.42 -4.07
N PRO A 253 12.66 8.96 -3.48
CA PRO A 253 11.49 8.17 -3.13
C PRO A 253 10.82 7.69 -4.42
N GLY A 254 10.45 6.45 -4.51
CA GLY A 254 9.79 5.91 -5.69
C GLY A 254 10.10 4.45 -5.93
N ASP A 255 10.93 3.88 -5.08
CA ASP A 255 11.19 2.44 -5.11
C ASP A 255 10.21 1.75 -4.16
N GLU A 256 8.92 1.80 -4.46
CA GLU A 256 7.88 1.04 -3.76
C GLU A 256 7.75 -0.37 -4.32
#